data_d07999927fbe20cc70880fbfad69a6e9
#
_entry.id   d07999927fbe20cc70880fbfad69a6e9
#
_cell.length_a   1.000
_cell.length_b   1.000
_cell.length_c   1.000
_cell.angle_alpha   90.00
_cell.angle_beta   90.00
_cell.angle_gamma   90.00
#
_symmetry.space_group_name_H-M   'P 1'
#
loop_
_entity.id
_entity.type
_entity.pdbx_description
1 polymer ?
#
loop_
_entity_poly.entity_id
_entity_poly.type
_entity_poly.pdbx_seq_one_letter_code
_entity_poly.pdbx_strand_id
1 'polypeptide(L)'
;GYDVPYDKCGNMIMVNMPTQWENIKFFFSYQLNWMYWRYFMWNFAGRQNDIQGSGEIEHGNWITGIPFIDNWLVGDQSLLPQELKDNKGHNVFYCLPLLLGIIGLLWQAYRGQKGIQQFWVVFFLFFMTGIAIVLYLNQTPSQPRERDYAYAGSFYAFAIWIGMGVAGLVRLLQDYAK
;
A
#
# COMPACT_ATOMS: atom_id res chain seq x y z
N GLY A 1 3.92 -13.73 -34.58
CA GLY A 1 2.70 -13.42 -35.29
C GLY A 1 1.67 -12.94 -34.29
N TYR A 2 1.08 -11.78 -34.54
CA TYR A 2 -0.05 -11.30 -33.75
C TYR A 2 -1.30 -12.00 -34.30
N ASP A 3 -1.94 -12.83 -33.48
CA ASP A 3 -3.23 -13.39 -33.82
C ASP A 3 -4.26 -12.26 -33.80
N VAL A 4 -4.80 -11.91 -34.95
CA VAL A 4 -5.87 -10.90 -35.06
C VAL A 4 -7.16 -11.58 -34.56
N PRO A 5 -7.81 -11.03 -33.52
CA PRO A 5 -9.06 -11.62 -33.03
C PRO A 5 -10.18 -11.39 -34.04
N TYR A 6 -10.96 -12.43 -34.32
CA TYR A 6 -12.16 -12.41 -35.16
C TYR A 6 -13.41 -12.56 -34.31
N ASP A 7 -14.49 -11.89 -34.71
CA ASP A 7 -15.79 -12.11 -34.10
C ASP A 7 -16.40 -13.47 -34.53
N LYS A 8 -17.55 -13.83 -33.94
CA LYS A 8 -18.23 -15.07 -34.32
C LYS A 8 -18.72 -15.10 -35.77
N CYS A 9 -18.72 -13.96 -36.44
CA CYS A 9 -19.11 -13.80 -37.86
C CYS A 9 -17.92 -13.73 -38.80
N GLY A 10 -16.70 -13.87 -38.31
CA GLY A 10 -15.48 -13.85 -39.12
C GLY A 10 -14.96 -12.45 -39.45
N ASN A 11 -15.50 -11.39 -38.85
CA ASN A 11 -14.99 -10.03 -39.04
C ASN A 11 -13.82 -9.74 -38.13
N MET A 12 -12.82 -8.98 -38.61
CA MET A 12 -11.72 -8.52 -37.78
C MET A 12 -12.20 -7.60 -36.68
N ILE A 13 -11.87 -7.93 -35.43
CA ILE A 13 -12.13 -7.05 -34.30
C ILE A 13 -10.97 -6.05 -34.19
N MET A 14 -11.23 -4.75 -34.31
CA MET A 14 -10.24 -3.73 -34.02
C MET A 14 -10.00 -3.68 -32.50
N VAL A 15 -8.85 -4.19 -32.07
CA VAL A 15 -8.41 -4.08 -30.68
C VAL A 15 -7.52 -2.86 -30.55
N ASN A 16 -7.94 -1.90 -29.74
CA ASN A 16 -7.13 -0.73 -29.42
C ASN A 16 -6.01 -1.16 -28.45
N MET A 17 -4.77 -1.24 -28.94
CA MET A 17 -3.61 -1.60 -28.12
C MET A 17 -3.18 -0.42 -27.23
N PRO A 18 -3.00 -0.61 -25.94
CA PRO A 18 -2.55 0.47 -25.06
C PRO A 18 -1.14 0.93 -25.44
N THR A 19 -0.93 2.23 -25.38
CA THR A 19 0.40 2.84 -25.55
C THR A 19 1.30 2.54 -24.36
N GLN A 20 2.62 2.68 -24.53
CA GLN A 20 3.59 2.51 -23.44
C GLN A 20 3.28 3.47 -22.25
N TRP A 21 2.84 4.69 -22.56
CA TRP A 21 2.48 5.66 -21.55
C TRP A 21 1.24 5.24 -20.74
N GLU A 22 0.25 4.68 -21.38
CA GLU A 22 -0.94 4.12 -20.69
C GLU A 22 -0.56 2.93 -19.81
N ASN A 23 0.35 2.07 -20.24
CA ASN A 23 0.87 0.97 -19.44
C ASN A 23 1.61 1.48 -18.19
N ILE A 24 2.45 2.52 -18.32
CA ILE A 24 3.14 3.14 -17.19
C ILE A 24 2.12 3.79 -16.24
N LYS A 25 1.14 4.51 -16.76
CA LYS A 25 0.07 5.10 -15.95
C LYS A 25 -0.72 4.03 -15.21
N PHE A 26 -1.07 2.93 -15.87
CA PHE A 26 -1.74 1.79 -15.28
C PHE A 26 -0.93 1.16 -14.15
N PHE A 27 0.36 0.96 -14.36
CA PHE A 27 1.27 0.44 -13.34
C PHE A 27 1.24 1.30 -12.07
N PHE A 28 1.42 2.61 -12.19
CA PHE A 28 1.46 3.49 -11.02
C PHE A 28 0.08 3.68 -10.36
N SER A 29 -0.98 3.86 -11.15
CA SER A 29 -2.31 4.16 -10.60
C SER A 29 -3.03 2.93 -10.07
N TYR A 30 -2.96 1.81 -10.77
CA TYR A 30 -3.67 0.60 -10.39
C TYR A 30 -2.78 -0.38 -9.62
N GLN A 31 -1.69 -0.85 -10.23
CA GLN A 31 -0.89 -1.92 -9.63
C GLN A 31 -0.14 -1.45 -8.39
N LEU A 32 0.50 -0.28 -8.43
CA LEU A 32 1.26 0.23 -7.29
C LEU A 32 0.35 0.92 -6.26
N ASN A 33 -0.52 1.82 -6.69
CA ASN A 33 -1.35 2.59 -5.76
C ASN A 33 -2.53 1.77 -5.22
N TRP A 34 -3.38 1.22 -6.10
CA TRP A 34 -4.58 0.51 -5.66
C TRP A 34 -4.27 -0.87 -5.08
N MET A 35 -3.43 -1.68 -5.74
CA MET A 35 -3.18 -3.06 -5.33
C MET A 35 -2.12 -3.21 -4.25
N TYR A 36 -1.12 -2.32 -4.16
CA TYR A 36 -0.05 -2.43 -3.17
C TYR A 36 -0.16 -1.38 -2.06
N TRP A 37 -0.16 -0.08 -2.43
CA TRP A 37 -0.12 1.02 -1.45
C TRP A 37 -1.33 1.05 -0.54
N ARG A 38 -2.53 0.78 -1.07
CA ARG A 38 -3.76 0.68 -0.28
C ARG A 38 -3.64 -0.37 0.82
N TYR A 39 -3.16 -1.58 0.50
CA TYR A 39 -2.95 -2.64 1.49
C TYR A 39 -1.85 -2.33 2.48
N PHE A 40 -0.78 -1.67 2.04
CA PHE A 40 0.25 -1.18 2.94
C PHE A 40 -0.34 -0.19 3.96
N MET A 41 -1.12 0.77 3.50
CA MET A 41 -1.74 1.75 4.38
C MET A 41 -2.81 1.15 5.31
N TRP A 42 -3.51 0.09 4.90
CA TRP A 42 -4.44 -0.64 5.78
C TRP A 42 -3.76 -1.19 7.04
N ASN A 43 -2.51 -1.61 6.92
CA ASN A 43 -1.77 -2.18 8.04
C ASN A 43 -1.14 -1.11 8.95
N PHE A 44 -0.87 0.09 8.43
CA PHE A 44 -0.06 1.07 9.16
C PHE A 44 -0.74 2.43 9.38
N ALA A 45 -1.81 2.74 8.66
CA ALA A 45 -2.61 3.96 8.87
C ALA A 45 -4.01 3.64 9.38
N GLY A 46 -4.74 2.77 8.68
CA GLY A 46 -6.07 2.32 9.02
C GLY A 46 -6.88 1.89 7.80
N ARG A 47 -7.97 1.18 8.02
CA ARG A 47 -8.85 0.62 7.00
C ARG A 47 -10.29 1.06 7.21
N GLN A 48 -10.93 1.54 6.15
CA GLN A 48 -12.32 1.97 6.15
C GLN A 48 -13.27 0.80 6.42
N ASN A 49 -13.18 -0.27 5.62
CA ASN A 49 -13.93 -1.51 5.75
C ASN A 49 -13.22 -2.63 4.96
N ASP A 50 -13.73 -3.86 5.07
CA ASP A 50 -13.21 -5.05 4.39
C ASP A 50 -13.99 -5.42 3.11
N ILE A 51 -14.85 -4.53 2.64
CA ILE A 51 -15.61 -4.75 1.41
C ILE A 51 -14.69 -4.50 0.23
N GLN A 52 -14.64 -5.48 -0.67
CA GLN A 52 -13.86 -5.34 -1.89
C GLN A 52 -14.43 -4.23 -2.76
N GLY A 53 -13.60 -3.22 -3.08
CA GLY A 53 -13.95 -2.10 -3.93
C GLY A 53 -13.11 -2.05 -5.20
N SER A 54 -13.59 -1.32 -6.19
CA SER A 54 -12.88 -1.05 -7.45
C SER A 54 -12.48 0.41 -7.61
N GLY A 55 -12.37 1.15 -6.51
CA GLY A 55 -12.04 2.57 -6.46
C GLY A 55 -13.18 3.47 -5.98
N GLU A 56 -14.29 2.87 -5.52
CA GLU A 56 -15.41 3.62 -4.94
C GLU A 56 -15.01 4.24 -3.59
N ILE A 57 -15.61 5.39 -3.25
CA ILE A 57 -15.33 6.14 -2.03
C ILE A 57 -15.77 5.34 -0.76
N GLU A 58 -16.75 4.46 -0.92
CA GLU A 58 -17.40 3.76 0.20
C GLU A 58 -16.78 2.41 0.53
N HIS A 59 -15.95 1.83 -0.35
CA HIS A 59 -15.50 0.46 -0.23
C HIS A 59 -13.99 0.31 -0.21
N GLY A 60 -13.49 -0.29 0.86
CA GLY A 60 -12.13 -0.81 0.94
C GLY A 60 -11.01 0.22 0.81
N ASN A 61 -11.25 1.47 1.16
CA ASN A 61 -10.22 2.50 1.15
C ASN A 61 -9.37 2.44 2.43
N TRP A 62 -8.19 3.04 2.38
CA TRP A 62 -7.42 3.31 3.58
C TRP A 62 -7.83 4.68 4.17
N ILE A 63 -7.78 4.79 5.48
CA ILE A 63 -8.09 6.00 6.23
C ILE A 63 -7.04 6.23 7.30
N THR A 64 -6.95 7.45 7.79
CA THR A 64 -6.01 7.82 8.85
C THR A 64 -6.68 7.93 10.22
N GLY A 65 -7.99 8.17 10.26
CA GLY A 65 -8.75 8.54 11.45
C GLY A 65 -8.68 10.04 11.77
N ILE A 66 -7.96 10.81 10.98
CA ILE A 66 -7.88 12.26 11.10
C ILE A 66 -8.89 12.87 10.12
N PRO A 67 -10.01 13.48 10.57
CA PRO A 67 -11.09 13.91 9.68
C PRO A 67 -10.65 14.84 8.55
N PHE A 68 -9.68 15.71 8.83
CA PHE A 68 -9.16 16.64 7.82
C PHE A 68 -8.50 15.91 6.63
N ILE A 69 -7.76 14.81 6.88
CA ILE A 69 -7.09 14.01 5.85
C ILE A 69 -8.11 13.10 5.17
N ASP A 70 -8.95 12.44 5.96
CA ASP A 70 -9.90 11.47 5.46
C ASP A 70 -10.99 12.12 4.60
N ASN A 71 -11.47 13.31 4.97
CA ASN A 71 -12.42 14.07 4.15
C ASN A 71 -11.86 14.48 2.79
N TRP A 72 -10.56 14.71 2.72
CA TRP A 72 -9.90 15.00 1.44
C TRP A 72 -9.70 13.76 0.58
N LEU A 73 -9.45 12.58 1.20
CA LEU A 73 -9.19 11.31 0.52
C LEU A 73 -10.46 10.59 0.05
N VAL A 74 -11.41 10.42 0.96
CA VAL A 74 -12.59 9.55 0.79
C VAL A 74 -13.91 10.25 1.12
N GLY A 75 -13.87 11.57 1.35
CA GLY A 75 -15.05 12.34 1.73
C GLY A 75 -15.45 12.15 3.19
N ASP A 76 -16.54 12.82 3.59
CA ASP A 76 -17.01 12.82 4.97
C ASP A 76 -17.55 11.45 5.40
N GLN A 77 -16.79 10.76 6.22
CA GLN A 77 -17.11 9.43 6.74
C GLN A 77 -18.34 9.44 7.69
N SER A 78 -18.75 10.60 8.17
CA SER A 78 -19.96 10.72 8.99
C SER A 78 -21.26 10.49 8.21
N LEU A 79 -21.22 10.66 6.89
CA LEU A 79 -22.36 10.48 5.99
C LEU A 79 -22.57 9.03 5.55
N LEU A 80 -21.63 8.12 5.87
CA LEU A 80 -21.76 6.71 5.50
C LEU A 80 -23.00 6.06 6.16
N PRO A 81 -23.64 5.11 5.48
CA PRO A 81 -24.68 4.26 6.09
C PRO A 81 -24.16 3.54 7.33
N GLN A 82 -25.07 3.29 8.29
CA GLN A 82 -24.72 2.66 9.56
C GLN A 82 -24.08 1.28 9.38
N GLU A 83 -24.51 0.51 8.40
CA GLU A 83 -23.96 -0.82 8.06
C GLU A 83 -22.47 -0.77 7.72
N LEU A 84 -22.03 0.30 7.03
CA LEU A 84 -20.63 0.50 6.67
C LEU A 84 -19.80 1.02 7.85
N LYS A 85 -20.41 1.83 8.74
CA LYS A 85 -19.74 2.30 9.96
C LYS A 85 -19.49 1.19 10.97
N ASP A 86 -20.43 0.26 11.10
CA ASP A 86 -20.36 -0.87 12.05
C ASP A 86 -19.58 -2.08 11.47
N ASN A 87 -18.93 -1.90 10.32
CA ASN A 87 -18.15 -2.97 9.69
C ASN A 87 -17.00 -3.40 10.58
N LYS A 88 -16.88 -4.71 10.83
CA LYS A 88 -15.83 -5.31 11.69
C LYS A 88 -14.41 -5.10 11.13
N GLY A 89 -14.29 -4.84 9.84
CA GLY A 89 -13.03 -4.54 9.18
C GLY A 89 -12.54 -3.11 9.40
N HIS A 90 -13.37 -2.23 9.98
CA HIS A 90 -12.97 -0.86 10.28
C HIS A 90 -11.90 -0.82 11.37
N ASN A 91 -10.77 -0.17 11.11
CA ASN A 91 -9.76 0.10 12.12
C ASN A 91 -9.02 1.40 11.82
N VAL A 92 -8.49 2.03 12.86
CA VAL A 92 -7.80 3.32 12.77
C VAL A 92 -6.57 3.31 13.66
N PHE A 93 -5.42 3.61 13.08
CA PHE A 93 -4.14 3.66 13.80
C PHE A 93 -3.54 5.07 13.85
N TYR A 94 -4.22 6.09 13.34
CA TYR A 94 -3.76 7.49 13.31
C TYR A 94 -2.36 7.66 12.70
N CYS A 95 -2.00 6.81 11.75
CA CYS A 95 -0.66 6.74 11.15
C CYS A 95 0.50 6.54 12.16
N LEU A 96 0.24 6.18 13.42
CA LEU A 96 1.29 6.02 14.42
C LEU A 96 2.31 4.93 14.06
N PRO A 97 1.91 3.72 13.61
CA PRO A 97 2.86 2.73 13.15
C PRO A 97 3.68 3.19 11.93
N LEU A 98 3.05 3.95 11.03
CA LEU A 98 3.71 4.53 9.86
C LEU A 98 4.81 5.51 10.27
N LEU A 99 4.50 6.43 11.20
CA LEU A 99 5.47 7.40 11.73
C LEU A 99 6.63 6.72 12.45
N LEU A 100 6.34 5.71 13.28
CA LEU A 100 7.37 4.92 13.94
C LEU A 100 8.28 4.20 12.95
N GLY A 101 7.70 3.63 11.88
CA GLY A 101 8.46 3.00 10.82
C GLY A 101 9.39 3.98 10.09
N ILE A 102 8.92 5.19 9.79
CA ILE A 102 9.73 6.26 9.17
C ILE A 102 10.86 6.69 10.12
N ILE A 103 10.56 6.91 11.40
CA ILE A 103 11.58 7.23 12.41
C ILE A 103 12.65 6.14 12.48
N GLY A 104 12.23 4.87 12.50
CA GLY A 104 13.16 3.73 12.53
C GLY A 104 14.03 3.62 11.29
N LEU A 105 13.45 3.84 10.11
CA LEU A 105 14.16 3.90 8.84
C LEU A 105 15.24 5.00 8.86
N LEU A 106 14.87 6.22 9.26
CA LEU A 106 15.80 7.34 9.36
C LEU A 106 16.86 7.07 10.41
N TRP A 107 16.49 6.62 11.60
CA TRP A 107 17.44 6.31 12.66
C TRP A 107 18.46 5.24 12.24
N GLN A 108 18.03 4.20 11.52
CA GLN A 108 18.92 3.18 10.99
C GLN A 108 19.87 3.74 9.92
N ALA A 109 19.36 4.57 9.00
CA ALA A 109 20.14 5.17 7.92
C ALA A 109 21.23 6.11 8.46
N TYR A 110 20.93 6.87 9.51
CA TYR A 110 21.88 7.84 10.10
C TYR A 110 22.82 7.25 11.16
N ARG A 111 22.77 5.97 11.43
CA ARG A 111 23.58 5.30 12.46
C ARG A 111 25.04 5.00 12.03
N GLY A 112 25.53 5.58 10.97
CA GLY A 112 26.86 5.35 10.42
C GLY A 112 26.95 4.13 9.49
N GLN A 113 28.15 3.71 9.11
CA GLN A 113 28.36 2.70 8.06
C GLN A 113 27.66 1.35 8.36
N LYS A 114 27.73 0.87 9.60
CA LYS A 114 27.05 -0.37 9.99
C LYS A 114 25.53 -0.24 9.91
N GLY A 115 24.99 0.93 10.27
CA GLY A 115 23.56 1.23 10.15
C GLY A 115 23.10 1.24 8.70
N ILE A 116 23.87 1.87 7.82
CA ILE A 116 23.57 1.91 6.37
C ILE A 116 23.60 0.50 5.75
N GLN A 117 24.55 -0.36 6.13
CA GLN A 117 24.58 -1.74 5.64
C GLN A 117 23.32 -2.51 6.06
N GLN A 118 22.91 -2.41 7.32
CA GLN A 118 21.68 -3.04 7.82
C GLN A 118 20.43 -2.45 7.19
N PHE A 119 20.42 -1.13 6.95
CA PHE A 119 19.34 -0.44 6.24
C PHE A 119 19.13 -1.05 4.86
N TRP A 120 20.19 -1.22 4.06
CA TRP A 120 20.08 -1.81 2.73
C TRP A 120 19.55 -3.23 2.75
N VAL A 121 19.92 -4.05 3.75
CA VAL A 121 19.37 -5.41 3.89
C VAL A 121 17.85 -5.38 4.09
N VAL A 122 17.36 -4.55 5.01
CA VAL A 122 15.91 -4.42 5.26
C VAL A 122 15.20 -3.78 4.07
N PHE A 123 15.83 -2.79 3.44
CA PHE A 123 15.28 -2.11 2.27
C PHE A 123 15.13 -3.07 1.07
N PHE A 124 16.14 -3.89 0.78
CA PHE A 124 16.03 -4.89 -0.28
C PHE A 124 14.99 -5.96 0.05
N LEU A 125 14.90 -6.37 1.32
CA LEU A 125 13.84 -7.28 1.75
C LEU A 125 12.46 -6.65 1.50
N PHE A 126 12.25 -5.41 1.90
CA PHE A 126 11.01 -4.65 1.67
C PHE A 126 10.70 -4.52 0.16
N PHE A 127 11.68 -4.10 -0.64
CA PHE A 127 11.53 -3.88 -2.06
C PHE A 127 11.23 -5.19 -2.82
N MET A 128 12.01 -6.25 -2.57
CA MET A 128 11.89 -7.52 -3.27
C MET A 128 10.60 -8.26 -2.93
N THR A 129 10.14 -8.19 -1.67
CA THR A 129 8.90 -8.85 -1.24
C THR A 129 7.64 -7.99 -1.42
N GLY A 130 7.80 -6.75 -1.87
CA GLY A 130 6.71 -5.82 -2.16
C GLY A 130 6.68 -5.42 -3.63
N ILE A 131 7.39 -4.37 -3.97
CA ILE A 131 7.33 -3.73 -5.30
C ILE A 131 7.79 -4.70 -6.41
N ALA A 132 8.83 -5.51 -6.19
CA ALA A 132 9.27 -6.48 -7.18
C ALA A 132 8.20 -7.56 -7.43
N ILE A 133 7.44 -7.97 -6.40
CA ILE A 133 6.32 -8.90 -6.58
C ILE A 133 5.18 -8.25 -7.37
N VAL A 134 4.88 -6.96 -7.15
CA VAL A 134 3.89 -6.24 -7.97
C VAL A 134 4.26 -6.29 -9.44
N LEU A 135 5.54 -6.00 -9.77
CA LEU A 135 6.05 -6.08 -11.14
C LEU A 135 5.98 -7.51 -11.71
N TYR A 136 6.34 -8.50 -10.91
CA TYR A 136 6.34 -9.90 -11.33
C TYR A 136 4.93 -10.43 -11.60
N LEU A 137 3.97 -10.13 -10.73
CA LEU A 137 2.60 -10.59 -10.86
C LEU A 137 1.85 -9.90 -12.01
N ASN A 138 2.22 -8.67 -12.33
CA ASN A 138 1.62 -7.87 -13.41
C ASN A 138 0.09 -8.03 -13.49
N GLN A 139 -0.59 -7.77 -12.37
CA GLN A 139 -2.02 -8.07 -12.21
C GLN A 139 -2.87 -7.21 -13.14
N THR A 140 -3.79 -7.88 -13.83
CA THR A 140 -4.80 -7.22 -14.66
C THR A 140 -5.96 -6.69 -13.81
N PRO A 141 -6.71 -5.68 -14.29
CA PRO A 141 -7.93 -5.21 -13.63
C PRO A 141 -8.99 -6.33 -13.53
N SER A 142 -9.92 -6.16 -12.61
CA SER A 142 -11.07 -7.08 -12.44
C SER A 142 -10.69 -8.51 -12.07
N GLN A 143 -9.69 -8.65 -11.21
CA GLN A 143 -9.34 -9.94 -10.64
C GLN A 143 -10.49 -10.45 -9.75
N PRO A 144 -10.87 -11.74 -9.85
CA PRO A 144 -11.96 -12.30 -9.05
C PRO A 144 -11.62 -12.38 -7.55
N ARG A 145 -10.34 -12.26 -7.19
CA ARG A 145 -9.86 -12.27 -5.81
C ARG A 145 -8.65 -11.36 -5.67
N GLU A 146 -8.68 -10.52 -4.66
CA GLU A 146 -7.53 -9.72 -4.26
C GLU A 146 -6.42 -10.60 -3.65
N ARG A 147 -5.15 -10.26 -3.92
CA ARG A 147 -3.98 -11.05 -3.52
C ARG A 147 -3.05 -10.23 -2.60
N ASP A 148 -3.63 -9.61 -1.59
CA ASP A 148 -2.91 -8.82 -0.58
C ASP A 148 -1.83 -9.64 0.15
N TYR A 149 -2.08 -10.93 0.37
CA TYR A 149 -1.12 -11.84 1.00
C TYR A 149 0.22 -11.97 0.23
N ALA A 150 0.23 -11.69 -1.07
CA ALA A 150 1.46 -11.73 -1.85
C ALA A 150 2.48 -10.68 -1.40
N TYR A 151 2.02 -9.60 -0.78
CA TYR A 151 2.86 -8.48 -0.33
C TYR A 151 3.18 -8.51 1.16
N ALA A 152 2.72 -9.51 1.89
CA ALA A 152 2.86 -9.62 3.35
C ALA A 152 4.33 -9.56 3.81
N GLY A 153 5.27 -10.07 2.99
CA GLY A 153 6.70 -9.99 3.27
C GLY A 153 7.22 -8.56 3.41
N SER A 154 6.72 -7.62 2.58
CA SER A 154 7.11 -6.21 2.68
C SER A 154 6.53 -5.54 3.93
N PHE A 155 5.33 -5.92 4.34
CA PHE A 155 4.73 -5.41 5.58
C PHE A 155 5.51 -5.89 6.80
N TYR A 156 5.97 -7.15 6.79
CA TYR A 156 6.86 -7.68 7.80
C TYR A 156 8.21 -6.93 7.84
N ALA A 157 8.80 -6.66 6.68
CA ALA A 157 10.03 -5.88 6.60
C ALA A 157 9.85 -4.46 7.15
N PHE A 158 8.71 -3.81 6.87
CA PHE A 158 8.39 -2.51 7.44
C PHE A 158 8.20 -2.55 8.97
N ALA A 159 7.64 -3.63 9.51
CA ALA A 159 7.51 -3.84 10.95
C ALA A 159 8.87 -3.87 11.68
N ILE A 160 9.96 -4.30 11.01
CA ILE A 160 11.31 -4.20 11.55
C ILE A 160 11.68 -2.74 11.80
N TRP A 161 11.37 -1.84 10.85
CA TRP A 161 11.61 -0.41 11.03
C TRP A 161 10.75 0.20 12.14
N ILE A 162 9.52 -0.26 12.34
CA ILE A 162 8.69 0.15 13.48
C ILE A 162 9.40 -0.18 14.80
N GLY A 163 9.91 -1.41 14.96
CA GLY A 163 10.68 -1.81 16.14
C GLY A 163 11.95 -0.97 16.33
N MET A 164 12.66 -0.68 15.24
CA MET A 164 13.83 0.20 15.25
C MET A 164 13.47 1.65 15.64
N GLY A 165 12.29 2.13 15.24
CA GLY A 165 11.76 3.45 15.61
C GLY A 165 11.55 3.59 17.11
N VAL A 166 10.96 2.57 17.74
CA VAL A 166 10.80 2.54 19.21
C VAL A 166 12.17 2.58 19.90
N ALA A 167 13.13 1.75 19.44
CA ALA A 167 14.48 1.75 20.00
C ALA A 167 15.20 3.09 19.81
N GLY A 168 15.00 3.75 18.67
CA GLY A 168 15.53 5.09 18.38
C GLY A 168 14.96 6.15 19.33
N LEU A 169 13.65 6.15 19.54
CA LEU A 169 12.98 7.07 20.48
C LEU A 169 13.44 6.88 21.91
N VAL A 170 13.54 5.64 22.38
CA VAL A 170 14.05 5.35 23.73
C VAL A 170 15.47 5.92 23.92
N ARG A 171 16.34 5.76 22.95
CA ARG A 171 17.70 6.33 23.03
C ARG A 171 17.70 7.86 23.03
N LEU A 172 16.90 8.49 22.17
CA LEU A 172 16.76 9.95 22.15
C LEU A 172 16.28 10.46 23.52
N LEU A 173 15.31 9.83 24.13
CA LEU A 173 14.82 10.20 25.46
C LEU A 173 15.88 10.01 26.55
N GLN A 174 16.68 8.93 26.49
CA GLN A 174 17.78 8.70 27.42
C GLN A 174 18.91 9.74 27.28
N ASP A 175 19.21 10.16 26.06
CA ASP A 175 20.23 11.19 25.81
C ASP A 175 19.79 12.59 26.21
N TYR A 176 18.47 12.87 26.11
CA TYR A 176 17.89 14.14 26.56
C TYR A 176 17.71 14.24 28.09
N ALA A 177 17.58 13.11 28.78
CA ALA A 177 17.42 13.05 30.24
C ALA A 177 18.77 13.06 31.02
N LYS A 178 19.90 13.08 30.30
CA LYS A 178 21.25 13.26 30.87
C LYS A 178 21.67 14.72 30.84
#